data_010d8c53d652e85506afc46922e5d13f
#
_entry.id   010d8c53d652e85506afc46922e5d13f
#
_cell.length_a   1.000
_cell.length_b   1.000
_cell.length_c   1.000
_cell.angle_alpha   90.00
_cell.angle_beta   90.00
_cell.angle_gamma   90.00
#
_symmetry.space_group_name_H-M   'P 1'
#
loop_
_entity.id
_entity.type
_entity.pdbx_description
1 polymer ?
#
loop_
_entity_poly.entity_id
_entity_poly.type
_entity_poly.pdbx_seq_one_letter_code
_entity_poly.pdbx_strand_id
1 'polypeptide(L)'
;SIMKIGEHRIVAKITLGLSGAVGHDPAAAIFVGNELIAAVEEERLIRKKHAKEEWPILAARQVMQIAGVRSVDIDHVAIPYAPISLFSKARWHYAYRHWYAPDRSVDSLINGNRRYNRYYKELGGLLEKLHISKATTKVVPVRHQLAHASSVYHLNETDQKTAILCLDSKGEYSNVFIGYGFQGEIVRLKEFYNPDSLCGMYAALTDYLGFEILDGEFKVMGMAPYGDPNKYDLSSLASFDGKKFKVNNTLISTVGLRRYKAKLKGHYFSKKLVNMLGPRREGNLTDDPYVHYAAAIQQLYEDMTIQIMESYLSDILKQSGRLAIAGTGSMNIRLNKRLAEHPLVKELIVHPACGDAGTAIGAAAYVARKNSGKLGPLKNVSLGPTFNNKLCIEACQRNREKPNWKKLE
;
A
#
# COMPACT_ATOMS: atom_id res chain seq x y z
N SER A 1 -0.58 -29.29 -7.59
CA SER A 1 -0.06 -30.22 -6.56
C SER A 1 -1.21 -31.01 -5.98
N ILE A 2 -1.11 -32.33 -6.05
CA ILE A 2 -2.11 -33.25 -5.48
C ILE A 2 -1.62 -33.58 -4.07
N MET A 3 -2.23 -33.00 -3.04
CA MET A 3 -2.10 -33.51 -1.67
C MET A 3 -3.00 -34.75 -1.52
N LYS A 4 -2.41 -35.90 -1.25
CA LYS A 4 -3.16 -37.09 -0.86
C LYS A 4 -3.49 -37.01 0.63
N ILE A 5 -4.75 -36.72 0.97
CA ILE A 5 -5.31 -36.94 2.30
C ILE A 5 -6.65 -37.67 2.09
N GLY A 6 -6.69 -38.97 2.37
CA GLY A 6 -7.92 -39.75 2.29
C GLY A 6 -8.53 -39.94 0.88
N GLU A 7 -9.55 -40.74 0.72
CA GLU A 7 -10.19 -41.09 -0.56
C GLU A 7 -10.95 -39.95 -1.28
N HIS A 8 -10.95 -38.70 -0.75
CA HIS A 8 -11.48 -37.53 -1.47
C HIS A 8 -10.32 -36.68 -1.99
N ARG A 9 -10.14 -36.63 -3.31
CA ARG A 9 -9.27 -35.67 -4.02
C ARG A 9 -9.81 -34.23 -3.80
N ILE A 10 -9.37 -33.55 -2.77
CA ILE A 10 -9.59 -32.10 -2.64
C ILE A 10 -8.62 -31.43 -3.60
N VAL A 11 -9.14 -30.94 -4.73
CA VAL A 11 -8.35 -30.10 -5.65
C VAL A 11 -8.13 -28.76 -4.97
N ALA A 12 -6.88 -28.44 -4.64
CA ALA A 12 -6.54 -27.18 -4.01
C ALA A 12 -6.96 -26.01 -4.90
N LYS A 13 -7.70 -25.05 -4.36
CA LYS A 13 -8.12 -23.85 -5.08
C LYS A 13 -6.94 -22.94 -5.38
N ILE A 14 -6.86 -22.41 -6.60
CA ILE A 14 -5.79 -21.55 -7.06
C ILE A 14 -6.30 -20.12 -7.16
N THR A 15 -5.62 -19.21 -6.44
CA THR A 15 -5.97 -17.78 -6.39
C THR A 15 -4.81 -16.94 -6.87
N LEU A 16 -5.03 -16.19 -7.95
CA LEU A 16 -4.11 -15.20 -8.50
C LEU A 16 -4.51 -13.81 -8.01
N GLY A 17 -3.61 -13.11 -7.31
CA GLY A 17 -3.77 -11.71 -6.94
C GLY A 17 -3.07 -10.79 -7.94
N LEU A 18 -3.73 -9.69 -8.31
CA LEU A 18 -3.20 -8.72 -9.27
C LEU A 18 -3.40 -7.30 -8.74
N SER A 19 -2.33 -6.51 -8.63
CA SER A 19 -2.39 -5.09 -8.27
C SER A 19 -1.89 -4.19 -9.40
N GLY A 20 -1.98 -2.87 -9.22
CA GLY A 20 -1.49 -1.86 -10.16
C GLY A 20 -2.49 -1.41 -11.20
N ALA A 21 -2.02 -1.08 -12.41
CA ALA A 21 -2.75 -0.61 -13.59
C ALA A 21 -3.41 0.76 -13.51
N VAL A 22 -4.03 1.13 -12.42
CA VAL A 22 -4.69 2.44 -12.23
C VAL A 22 -3.93 3.28 -11.20
N GLY A 23 -2.62 3.06 -11.08
CA GLY A 23 -1.76 3.72 -10.11
C GLY A 23 -0.30 3.42 -10.39
N HIS A 24 0.34 2.77 -9.43
CA HIS A 24 1.75 2.42 -9.43
C HIS A 24 1.93 1.05 -8.74
N ASP A 25 3.14 0.49 -8.85
CA ASP A 25 3.57 -0.75 -8.22
C ASP A 25 2.69 -1.97 -8.59
N PRO A 26 2.48 -2.24 -9.90
CA PRO A 26 1.79 -3.45 -10.33
C PRO A 26 2.57 -4.68 -9.92
N ALA A 27 1.85 -5.65 -9.36
CA ALA A 27 2.40 -6.91 -8.87
C ALA A 27 1.42 -8.06 -9.05
N ALA A 28 1.93 -9.27 -9.02
CA ALA A 28 1.15 -10.49 -8.99
C ALA A 28 1.59 -11.40 -7.85
N ALA A 29 0.65 -12.14 -7.28
CA ALA A 29 0.89 -13.15 -6.26
C ALA A 29 0.00 -14.37 -6.51
N ILE A 30 0.47 -15.58 -6.18
CA ILE A 30 -0.31 -16.79 -6.40
C ILE A 30 -0.34 -17.66 -5.14
N PHE A 31 -1.55 -18.06 -4.77
CA PHE A 31 -1.82 -19.06 -3.74
C PHE A 31 -2.29 -20.35 -4.37
N VAL A 32 -1.75 -21.48 -3.89
CA VAL A 32 -2.22 -22.83 -4.18
C VAL A 32 -2.74 -23.41 -2.87
N GLY A 33 -4.06 -23.55 -2.78
CA GLY A 33 -4.71 -23.87 -1.52
C GLY A 33 -4.49 -22.76 -0.49
N ASN A 34 -3.84 -23.10 0.61
CA ASN A 34 -3.56 -22.19 1.72
C ASN A 34 -2.11 -21.66 1.75
N GLU A 35 -1.30 -21.96 0.75
CA GLU A 35 0.11 -21.53 0.71
C GLU A 35 0.36 -20.45 -0.33
N LEU A 36 1.07 -19.38 0.04
CA LEU A 36 1.64 -18.40 -0.87
C LEU A 36 2.87 -19.01 -1.54
N ILE A 37 2.78 -19.23 -2.86
CA ILE A 37 3.84 -19.89 -3.63
C ILE A 37 4.82 -18.87 -4.22
N ALA A 38 4.30 -17.78 -4.80
CA ALA A 38 5.13 -16.78 -5.45
C ALA A 38 4.47 -15.40 -5.41
N ALA A 39 5.31 -14.35 -5.41
CA ALA A 39 4.91 -12.97 -5.61
C ALA A 39 6.02 -12.22 -6.34
N VAL A 40 5.64 -11.39 -7.32
CA VAL A 40 6.58 -10.65 -8.18
C VAL A 40 6.01 -9.29 -8.52
N GLU A 41 6.85 -8.26 -8.47
CA GLU A 41 6.55 -6.91 -8.93
C GLU A 41 6.90 -6.77 -10.42
N GLU A 42 6.02 -6.16 -11.21
CA GLU A 42 6.22 -5.94 -12.64
C GLU A 42 7.46 -5.07 -12.93
N GLU A 43 7.72 -4.07 -12.07
CA GLU A 43 8.87 -3.16 -12.19
C GLU A 43 10.22 -3.90 -12.28
N ARG A 44 10.33 -5.05 -11.57
CA ARG A 44 11.56 -5.86 -11.59
C ARG A 44 11.82 -6.50 -12.94
N LEU A 45 10.75 -6.82 -13.65
CA LEU A 45 10.79 -7.49 -14.95
C LEU A 45 10.93 -6.51 -16.11
N ILE A 46 10.19 -5.40 -16.06
CA ILE A 46 10.26 -4.37 -17.13
C ILE A 46 11.35 -3.33 -16.89
N ARG A 47 12.02 -3.34 -15.72
CA ARG A 47 13.10 -2.40 -15.34
C ARG A 47 12.66 -0.93 -15.33
N LYS A 48 11.39 -0.68 -15.04
CA LYS A 48 10.81 0.65 -14.93
C LYS A 48 10.27 0.83 -13.50
N LYS A 49 10.94 1.69 -12.71
CA LYS A 49 10.58 1.92 -11.31
C LYS A 49 9.12 2.35 -11.16
N HIS A 50 8.42 1.79 -10.17
CA HIS A 50 6.98 1.93 -9.93
C HIS A 50 6.07 1.46 -11.07
N ALA A 51 6.57 1.14 -12.26
CA ALA A 51 5.81 0.69 -13.43
C ALA A 51 4.43 1.40 -13.54
N LYS A 52 4.43 2.75 -13.41
CA LYS A 52 3.21 3.57 -13.38
C LYS A 52 2.34 3.29 -14.61
N GLU A 53 1.03 3.05 -14.36
CA GLU A 53 0.01 2.77 -15.37
C GLU A 53 0.21 1.45 -16.16
N GLU A 54 1.17 0.61 -15.77
CA GLU A 54 1.38 -0.70 -16.37
C GLU A 54 0.51 -1.78 -15.70
N TRP A 55 0.25 -2.85 -16.45
CA TRP A 55 -0.42 -4.05 -15.95
C TRP A 55 0.61 -5.12 -15.55
N PRO A 56 0.37 -5.94 -14.50
CA PRO A 56 1.31 -6.96 -14.05
C PRO A 56 1.28 -8.21 -14.94
N ILE A 57 1.55 -8.06 -16.24
CA ILE A 57 1.47 -9.15 -17.23
C ILE A 57 2.60 -10.14 -17.04
N LEU A 58 3.85 -9.62 -16.98
CA LEU A 58 5.03 -10.47 -16.83
C LEU A 58 5.08 -11.06 -15.42
N ALA A 59 4.73 -10.27 -14.41
CA ALA A 59 4.63 -10.73 -13.03
C ALA A 59 3.61 -11.88 -12.89
N ALA A 60 2.43 -11.75 -13.49
CA ALA A 60 1.40 -12.82 -13.46
C ALA A 60 1.89 -14.10 -14.15
N ARG A 61 2.53 -13.98 -15.32
CA ARG A 61 3.13 -15.13 -16.00
C ARG A 61 4.22 -15.79 -15.16
N GLN A 62 5.06 -14.98 -14.54
CA GLN A 62 6.16 -15.47 -13.72
C GLN A 62 5.68 -16.22 -12.48
N VAL A 63 4.67 -15.70 -11.74
CA VAL A 63 4.15 -16.41 -10.56
C VAL A 63 3.42 -17.70 -10.94
N MET A 64 2.69 -17.73 -12.07
CA MET A 64 2.10 -18.96 -12.58
C MET A 64 3.17 -20.00 -12.96
N GLN A 65 4.25 -19.56 -13.61
CA GLN A 65 5.39 -20.42 -13.97
C GLN A 65 6.06 -21.01 -12.73
N ILE A 66 6.34 -20.20 -11.72
CA ILE A 66 6.96 -20.65 -10.44
C ILE A 66 6.06 -21.67 -9.75
N ALA A 67 4.75 -21.42 -9.74
CA ALA A 67 3.77 -22.32 -9.14
C ALA A 67 3.50 -23.60 -9.97
N GLY A 68 3.99 -23.69 -11.21
CA GLY A 68 3.67 -24.78 -12.12
C GLY A 68 2.19 -24.84 -12.49
N VAL A 69 1.51 -23.70 -12.56
CA VAL A 69 0.07 -23.56 -12.76
C VAL A 69 -0.21 -23.01 -14.16
N ARG A 70 -1.18 -23.61 -14.87
CA ARG A 70 -1.66 -23.10 -16.17
C ARG A 70 -2.78 -22.08 -15.96
N SER A 71 -2.99 -21.22 -16.93
CA SER A 71 -4.07 -20.20 -16.89
C SER A 71 -5.47 -20.80 -16.68
N VAL A 72 -5.71 -21.99 -17.22
CA VAL A 72 -6.99 -22.69 -17.09
C VAL A 72 -7.25 -23.28 -15.70
N ASP A 73 -6.21 -23.39 -14.89
CA ASP A 73 -6.27 -23.95 -13.53
C ASP A 73 -6.61 -22.86 -12.48
N ILE A 74 -6.69 -21.57 -12.89
CA ILE A 74 -6.98 -20.44 -11.99
C ILE A 74 -8.48 -20.41 -11.63
N ASP A 75 -8.80 -20.65 -10.37
CA ASP A 75 -10.17 -20.56 -9.86
C ASP A 75 -10.61 -19.12 -9.60
N HIS A 76 -9.71 -18.30 -9.02
CA HIS A 76 -10.01 -16.93 -8.60
C HIS A 76 -8.92 -15.96 -9.05
N VAL A 77 -9.35 -14.78 -9.52
CA VAL A 77 -8.50 -13.60 -9.68
C VAL A 77 -8.95 -12.56 -8.66
N ALA A 78 -8.11 -12.28 -7.69
CA ALA A 78 -8.34 -11.28 -6.65
C ALA A 78 -7.71 -9.95 -7.03
N ILE A 79 -8.46 -8.85 -6.91
CA ILE A 79 -8.01 -7.50 -7.23
C ILE A 79 -8.21 -6.58 -6.03
N PRO A 80 -7.25 -5.67 -5.68
CA PRO A 80 -7.30 -4.84 -4.49
C PRO A 80 -8.09 -3.53 -4.71
N TYR A 81 -9.13 -3.57 -5.51
CA TYR A 81 -10.06 -2.47 -5.74
C TYR A 81 -11.48 -2.99 -5.80
N ALA A 82 -12.39 -2.33 -5.07
CA ALA A 82 -13.81 -2.68 -5.04
C ALA A 82 -14.68 -1.44 -5.30
N PRO A 83 -15.88 -1.62 -5.86
CA PRO A 83 -16.81 -0.51 -6.01
C PRO A 83 -17.27 -0.02 -4.65
N ILE A 84 -17.42 1.31 -4.51
CA ILE A 84 -17.88 1.96 -3.29
C ILE A 84 -19.30 2.46 -3.47
N SER A 85 -20.21 2.07 -2.57
CA SER A 85 -21.61 2.54 -2.59
C SER A 85 -21.71 4.05 -2.58
N LEU A 86 -22.71 4.60 -3.29
CA LEU A 86 -23.07 6.02 -3.23
C LEU A 86 -23.36 6.47 -1.78
N PHE A 87 -23.96 5.60 -0.98
CA PHE A 87 -24.34 5.91 0.41
C PHE A 87 -23.18 5.68 1.41
N SER A 88 -21.99 5.39 0.94
CA SER A 88 -20.85 5.19 1.82
C SER A 88 -20.41 6.49 2.49
N LYS A 89 -20.06 6.42 3.78
CA LYS A 89 -19.48 7.55 4.53
C LYS A 89 -18.26 8.13 3.84
N ALA A 90 -17.45 7.29 3.15
CA ALA A 90 -16.24 7.71 2.47
C ALA A 90 -16.51 8.68 1.31
N ARG A 91 -17.51 8.40 0.45
CA ARG A 91 -17.89 9.28 -0.67
C ARG A 91 -18.46 10.61 -0.18
N TRP A 92 -19.34 10.57 0.82
CA TRP A 92 -19.92 11.77 1.39
C TRP A 92 -18.92 12.62 2.14
N HIS A 93 -17.99 12.00 2.88
CA HIS A 93 -16.86 12.71 3.50
C HIS A 93 -16.01 13.43 2.46
N TYR A 94 -15.64 12.72 1.38
CA TYR A 94 -14.87 13.32 0.28
C TYR A 94 -15.62 14.50 -0.36
N ALA A 95 -16.91 14.34 -0.67
CA ALA A 95 -17.74 15.41 -1.23
C ALA A 95 -17.82 16.62 -0.29
N TYR A 96 -18.09 16.40 0.98
CA TYR A 96 -18.15 17.45 2.00
C TYR A 96 -16.82 18.19 2.16
N ARG A 97 -15.70 17.46 2.23
CA ARG A 97 -14.37 18.05 2.38
C ARG A 97 -13.91 18.84 1.15
N HIS A 98 -14.55 18.64 0.01
CA HIS A 98 -14.31 19.36 -1.25
C HIS A 98 -15.47 20.31 -1.64
N TRP A 99 -16.29 20.76 -0.69
CA TRP A 99 -17.40 21.67 -0.96
C TRP A 99 -17.00 22.92 -1.75
N TYR A 100 -15.77 23.39 -1.59
CA TYR A 100 -15.17 24.53 -2.30
C TYR A 100 -14.76 24.21 -3.75
N ALA A 101 -14.85 22.97 -4.17
CA ALA A 101 -14.53 22.46 -5.49
C ALA A 101 -15.70 21.61 -6.01
N PRO A 102 -16.81 22.25 -6.47
CA PRO A 102 -18.04 21.56 -6.82
C PRO A 102 -17.89 20.45 -7.85
N ASP A 103 -16.96 20.59 -8.81
CA ASP A 103 -16.63 19.55 -9.80
C ASP A 103 -16.12 18.26 -9.13
N ARG A 104 -15.32 18.35 -8.08
CA ARG A 104 -14.86 17.20 -7.29
C ARG A 104 -15.95 16.64 -6.41
N SER A 105 -16.64 17.52 -5.71
CA SER A 105 -17.70 17.14 -4.79
C SER A 105 -18.81 16.37 -5.53
N VAL A 106 -19.34 16.94 -6.61
CA VAL A 106 -20.39 16.33 -7.43
C VAL A 106 -19.88 15.08 -8.16
N ASP A 107 -18.68 15.12 -8.77
CA ASP A 107 -18.11 13.97 -9.48
C ASP A 107 -17.89 12.77 -8.54
N SER A 108 -17.53 12.99 -7.29
CA SER A 108 -17.38 11.90 -6.31
C SER A 108 -18.72 11.23 -6.00
N LEU A 109 -19.83 11.94 -6.04
CA LEU A 109 -21.16 11.39 -5.79
C LEU A 109 -21.75 10.72 -7.04
N ILE A 110 -21.59 11.32 -8.21
CA ILE A 110 -22.16 10.79 -9.48
C ILE A 110 -21.23 9.70 -10.07
N ASN A 111 -19.95 9.99 -10.22
CA ASN A 111 -18.98 9.16 -10.91
C ASN A 111 -17.95 8.49 -9.98
N GLY A 112 -18.27 8.31 -8.72
CA GLY A 112 -17.32 7.87 -7.69
C GLY A 112 -16.65 6.53 -7.96
N ASN A 113 -17.24 5.68 -8.79
CA ASN A 113 -16.67 4.40 -9.19
C ASN A 113 -16.01 4.44 -10.59
N ARG A 114 -15.83 5.61 -11.23
CA ARG A 114 -15.25 5.72 -12.58
C ARG A 114 -13.89 5.02 -12.67
N ARG A 115 -13.03 5.20 -11.66
CA ARG A 115 -11.71 4.57 -11.62
C ARG A 115 -11.81 3.06 -11.53
N TYR A 116 -12.68 2.53 -10.67
CA TYR A 116 -12.94 1.09 -10.56
C TYR A 116 -13.51 0.53 -11.86
N ASN A 117 -14.50 1.20 -12.46
CA ASN A 117 -15.13 0.75 -13.69
C ASN A 117 -14.13 0.69 -14.85
N ARG A 118 -13.24 1.71 -14.95
CA ARG A 118 -12.14 1.69 -15.94
C ARG A 118 -11.21 0.51 -15.69
N TYR A 119 -10.75 0.36 -14.45
CA TYR A 119 -9.88 -0.76 -14.06
C TYR A 119 -10.51 -2.12 -14.41
N TYR A 120 -11.78 -2.32 -14.05
CA TYR A 120 -12.48 -3.58 -14.29
C TYR A 120 -12.68 -3.86 -15.79
N LYS A 121 -12.91 -2.82 -16.59
CA LYS A 121 -12.99 -2.94 -18.03
C LYS A 121 -11.65 -3.35 -18.64
N GLU A 122 -10.57 -2.69 -18.25
CA GLU A 122 -9.22 -2.96 -18.74
C GLU A 122 -8.68 -4.34 -18.27
N LEU A 123 -9.10 -4.78 -17.08
CA LEU A 123 -8.79 -6.12 -16.56
C LEU A 123 -9.21 -7.24 -17.54
N GLY A 124 -10.30 -7.03 -18.30
CA GLY A 124 -10.71 -7.97 -19.33
C GLY A 124 -9.63 -8.25 -20.35
N GLY A 125 -9.00 -7.22 -20.88
CA GLY A 125 -7.89 -7.36 -21.84
C GLY A 125 -6.62 -7.96 -21.23
N LEU A 126 -6.38 -7.74 -19.93
CA LEU A 126 -5.30 -8.43 -19.21
C LEU A 126 -5.54 -9.93 -19.13
N LEU A 127 -6.74 -10.35 -18.72
CA LEU A 127 -7.09 -11.76 -18.59
C LEU A 127 -7.00 -12.48 -19.94
N GLU A 128 -7.41 -11.85 -21.03
CA GLU A 128 -7.23 -12.36 -22.39
C GLU A 128 -5.75 -12.58 -22.73
N LYS A 129 -4.88 -11.61 -22.46
CA LYS A 129 -3.42 -11.72 -22.66
C LYS A 129 -2.77 -12.82 -21.81
N LEU A 130 -3.39 -13.16 -20.68
CA LEU A 130 -2.97 -14.26 -19.81
C LEU A 130 -3.66 -15.59 -20.14
N HIS A 131 -4.55 -15.62 -21.13
CA HIS A 131 -5.37 -16.78 -21.48
C HIS A 131 -6.21 -17.29 -20.30
N ILE A 132 -6.69 -16.39 -19.43
CA ILE A 132 -7.56 -16.71 -18.31
C ILE A 132 -9.02 -16.45 -18.72
N SER A 133 -9.84 -17.49 -18.70
CA SER A 133 -11.26 -17.40 -19.09
C SER A 133 -12.13 -16.87 -17.97
N LYS A 134 -12.87 -15.80 -18.21
CA LYS A 134 -13.89 -15.29 -17.27
C LYS A 134 -15.08 -16.23 -17.08
N ALA A 135 -15.27 -17.21 -17.97
CA ALA A 135 -16.35 -18.18 -17.82
C ALA A 135 -16.06 -19.22 -16.72
N THR A 136 -14.79 -19.51 -16.47
CA THR A 136 -14.35 -20.51 -15.49
C THR A 136 -13.69 -19.88 -14.26
N THR A 137 -13.17 -18.67 -14.36
CA THR A 137 -12.42 -17.99 -13.32
C THR A 137 -13.26 -16.86 -12.70
N LYS A 138 -13.41 -16.87 -11.38
CA LYS A 138 -14.16 -15.84 -10.66
C LYS A 138 -13.25 -14.65 -10.32
N VAL A 139 -13.61 -13.44 -10.80
CA VAL A 139 -12.95 -12.20 -10.38
C VAL A 139 -13.54 -11.73 -9.06
N VAL A 140 -12.70 -11.53 -8.05
CA VAL A 140 -13.11 -11.12 -6.70
C VAL A 140 -12.49 -9.76 -6.35
N PRO A 141 -13.29 -8.69 -6.34
CA PRO A 141 -12.83 -7.39 -5.88
C PRO A 141 -12.71 -7.37 -4.35
N VAL A 142 -11.58 -6.93 -3.84
CA VAL A 142 -11.28 -6.73 -2.42
C VAL A 142 -11.02 -5.25 -2.21
N ARG A 143 -11.56 -4.65 -1.16
CA ARG A 143 -11.28 -3.24 -0.85
C ARG A 143 -9.80 -3.03 -0.59
N HIS A 144 -9.23 -1.93 -1.08
CA HIS A 144 -7.80 -1.65 -1.03
C HIS A 144 -7.23 -1.74 0.39
N GLN A 145 -7.85 -1.07 1.35
CA GLN A 145 -7.40 -1.11 2.74
C GLN A 145 -7.57 -2.49 3.38
N LEU A 146 -8.56 -3.27 2.95
CA LEU A 146 -8.72 -4.65 3.40
C LEU A 146 -7.64 -5.57 2.79
N ALA A 147 -7.20 -5.31 1.56
CA ALA A 147 -6.07 -6.02 0.97
C ALA A 147 -4.78 -5.75 1.76
N HIS A 148 -4.49 -4.49 2.12
CA HIS A 148 -3.37 -4.18 3.03
C HIS A 148 -3.49 -4.92 4.37
N ALA A 149 -4.64 -4.87 5.03
CA ALA A 149 -4.84 -5.55 6.31
C ALA A 149 -4.67 -7.07 6.18
N SER A 150 -5.17 -7.65 5.08
CA SER A 150 -5.07 -9.08 4.79
C SER A 150 -3.63 -9.54 4.53
N SER A 151 -2.82 -8.73 3.84
CA SER A 151 -1.43 -9.08 3.54
C SER A 151 -0.59 -9.31 4.79
N VAL A 152 -0.83 -8.53 5.83
CA VAL A 152 -0.08 -8.62 7.09
C VAL A 152 -0.73 -9.58 8.09
N TYR A 153 -2.06 -9.66 8.15
CA TYR A 153 -2.75 -10.48 9.15
C TYR A 153 -2.83 -11.96 8.77
N HIS A 154 -3.35 -12.29 7.58
CA HIS A 154 -3.63 -13.69 7.24
C HIS A 154 -2.37 -14.55 7.08
N LEU A 155 -1.22 -13.95 6.82
CA LEU A 155 0.08 -14.65 6.79
C LEU A 155 0.77 -14.73 8.17
N ASN A 156 0.15 -14.10 9.20
CA ASN A 156 0.65 -14.07 10.58
C ASN A 156 -0.47 -14.38 11.60
N GLU A 157 -1.49 -15.12 11.18
CA GLU A 157 -2.66 -15.46 11.98
C GLU A 157 -2.29 -16.33 13.17
N THR A 158 -2.72 -15.91 14.36
CA THR A 158 -2.58 -16.66 15.62
C THR A 158 -3.92 -16.79 16.33
N ASP A 159 -3.94 -17.48 17.45
CA ASP A 159 -5.15 -17.62 18.29
C ASP A 159 -5.42 -16.37 19.14
N GLN A 160 -4.56 -15.38 19.09
CA GLN A 160 -4.74 -14.10 19.78
C GLN A 160 -5.26 -13.03 18.81
N LYS A 161 -5.98 -12.05 19.37
CA LYS A 161 -6.33 -10.85 18.61
C LYS A 161 -5.07 -10.11 18.20
N THR A 162 -5.02 -9.70 16.95
CA THR A 162 -3.93 -8.86 16.42
C THR A 162 -4.50 -7.50 16.03
N ALA A 163 -4.06 -6.43 16.67
CA ALA A 163 -4.40 -5.07 16.26
C ALA A 163 -3.86 -4.81 14.86
N ILE A 164 -4.64 -4.15 14.01
CA ILE A 164 -4.27 -3.85 12.62
C ILE A 164 -4.38 -2.34 12.39
N LEU A 165 -3.29 -1.74 11.91
CA LEU A 165 -3.23 -0.35 11.49
C LEU A 165 -2.64 -0.28 10.08
N CYS A 166 -3.46 0.02 9.07
CA CYS A 166 -2.96 0.27 7.73
C CYS A 166 -2.91 1.79 7.49
N LEU A 167 -1.74 2.26 7.07
CA LEU A 167 -1.46 3.66 6.77
C LEU A 167 -1.12 3.79 5.29
N ASP A 168 -1.99 4.42 4.54
CA ASP A 168 -1.78 4.58 3.12
C ASP A 168 -2.12 6.01 2.65
N SER A 169 -1.65 6.37 1.48
CA SER A 169 -1.95 7.68 0.90
C SER A 169 -3.36 7.72 0.34
N LYS A 170 -3.79 6.63 -0.31
CA LYS A 170 -5.04 6.62 -1.07
C LYS A 170 -5.46 5.21 -1.50
N GLY A 171 -6.56 4.71 -0.98
CA GLY A 171 -7.33 3.61 -1.56
C GLY A 171 -8.42 4.11 -2.53
N GLU A 172 -9.60 3.50 -2.52
CA GLU A 172 -10.76 4.02 -3.27
C GLU A 172 -11.14 5.43 -2.77
N TYR A 173 -11.43 5.53 -1.48
CA TYR A 173 -11.65 6.78 -0.73
C TYR A 173 -11.02 6.74 0.67
N SER A 174 -10.65 5.57 1.16
CA SER A 174 -10.03 5.36 2.48
C SER A 174 -8.50 5.47 2.37
N ASN A 175 -7.86 5.94 3.43
CA ASN A 175 -6.40 6.07 3.53
C ASN A 175 -5.83 5.47 4.81
N VAL A 176 -6.66 5.26 5.83
CA VAL A 176 -6.28 4.56 7.06
C VAL A 176 -7.34 3.52 7.39
N PHE A 177 -6.89 2.31 7.68
CA PHE A 177 -7.73 1.25 8.25
C PHE A 177 -7.26 0.97 9.67
N ILE A 178 -8.21 0.91 10.59
CA ILE A 178 -8.00 0.62 12.00
C ILE A 178 -8.94 -0.51 12.39
N GLY A 179 -8.39 -1.61 12.89
CA GLY A 179 -9.18 -2.76 13.25
C GLY A 179 -8.37 -3.83 13.95
N TYR A 180 -8.86 -5.04 13.92
CA TYR A 180 -8.14 -6.20 14.43
C TYR A 180 -8.48 -7.45 13.63
N GLY A 181 -7.56 -8.41 13.67
CA GLY A 181 -7.76 -9.75 13.15
C GLY A 181 -7.96 -10.74 14.31
N PHE A 182 -8.92 -11.66 14.16
CA PHE A 182 -9.16 -12.73 15.11
C PHE A 182 -9.86 -13.91 14.41
N GLN A 183 -9.38 -15.12 14.61
CA GLN A 183 -9.94 -16.37 14.04
C GLN A 183 -10.17 -16.31 12.53
N GLY A 184 -9.25 -15.64 11.81
CA GLY A 184 -9.31 -15.48 10.36
C GLY A 184 -10.21 -14.37 9.84
N GLU A 185 -10.93 -13.70 10.70
CA GLU A 185 -11.75 -12.55 10.35
C GLU A 185 -11.00 -11.25 10.62
N ILE A 186 -11.18 -10.26 9.73
CA ILE A 186 -10.67 -8.90 9.91
C ILE A 186 -11.85 -7.99 10.24
N VAL A 187 -11.87 -7.48 11.47
CA VAL A 187 -12.91 -6.60 11.98
C VAL A 187 -12.43 -5.14 11.88
N ARG A 188 -13.19 -4.32 11.17
CA ARG A 188 -12.95 -2.89 11.05
C ARG A 188 -13.57 -2.13 12.21
N LEU A 189 -12.76 -1.38 12.95
CA LEU A 189 -13.21 -0.44 13.97
C LEU A 189 -13.43 0.96 13.40
N LYS A 190 -12.47 1.43 12.60
CA LYS A 190 -12.50 2.77 12.02
C LYS A 190 -11.79 2.81 10.67
N GLU A 191 -12.16 3.78 9.84
CA GLU A 191 -11.42 4.22 8.67
C GLU A 191 -11.36 5.75 8.64
N PHE A 192 -10.26 6.31 8.14
CA PHE A 192 -10.19 7.69 7.71
C PHE A 192 -10.24 7.77 6.19
N TYR A 193 -10.73 8.90 5.70
CA TYR A 193 -11.07 9.08 4.30
C TYR A 193 -10.36 10.30 3.71
N ASN A 194 -10.06 10.22 2.43
CA ASN A 194 -9.52 11.35 1.70
C ASN A 194 -10.47 12.57 1.75
N PRO A 195 -9.95 13.81 1.84
CA PRO A 195 -8.54 14.20 1.74
C PRO A 195 -7.75 14.13 3.05
N ASP A 196 -8.35 13.67 4.15
CA ASP A 196 -7.71 13.66 5.47
C ASP A 196 -6.77 12.45 5.56
N SER A 197 -5.55 12.57 5.00
CA SER A 197 -4.54 11.51 4.87
C SER A 197 -3.23 11.89 5.55
N LEU A 198 -2.77 11.05 6.49
CA LEU A 198 -1.46 11.16 7.14
C LEU A 198 -0.31 11.07 6.12
N CYS A 199 -0.33 10.03 5.29
CA CYS A 199 0.67 9.84 4.24
C CYS A 199 0.61 10.96 3.21
N GLY A 200 -0.60 11.43 2.86
CA GLY A 200 -0.78 12.58 1.97
C GLY A 200 -0.23 13.89 2.55
N MET A 201 -0.32 14.09 3.87
CA MET A 201 0.31 15.21 4.56
C MET A 201 1.84 15.13 4.45
N TYR A 202 2.41 13.97 4.71
CA TYR A 202 3.84 13.72 4.58
C TYR A 202 4.33 13.95 3.14
N ALA A 203 3.61 13.41 2.15
CA ALA A 203 3.91 13.60 0.73
C ALA A 203 3.85 15.08 0.28
N ALA A 204 2.92 15.87 0.83
CA ALA A 204 2.84 17.30 0.51
C ALA A 204 4.08 18.08 1.01
N LEU A 205 4.61 17.72 2.17
CA LEU A 205 5.87 18.30 2.69
C LEU A 205 7.09 17.73 1.95
N THR A 206 7.03 16.48 1.46
CA THR A 206 8.05 15.91 0.58
C THR A 206 8.21 16.76 -0.69
N ASP A 207 7.10 17.14 -1.34
CA ASP A 207 7.10 18.05 -2.49
C ASP A 207 7.64 19.44 -2.12
N TYR A 208 7.20 20.02 -0.98
CA TYR A 208 7.69 21.30 -0.49
C TYR A 208 9.20 21.27 -0.23
N LEU A 209 9.72 20.16 0.29
CA LEU A 209 11.15 19.95 0.51
C LEU A 209 11.93 19.62 -0.79
N GLY A 210 11.31 19.74 -1.95
CA GLY A 210 11.99 19.66 -3.24
C GLY A 210 12.17 18.24 -3.80
N PHE A 211 11.49 17.26 -3.22
CA PHE A 211 11.58 15.87 -3.69
C PHE A 211 10.34 15.46 -4.51
N GLU A 212 10.53 14.50 -5.39
CA GLU A 212 9.43 13.87 -6.11
C GLU A 212 8.63 12.97 -5.17
N ILE A 213 7.30 13.05 -5.24
CA ILE A 213 6.39 12.19 -4.47
C ILE A 213 6.47 10.75 -4.99
N LEU A 214 6.35 9.78 -4.12
CA LEU A 214 6.56 8.34 -4.22
C LEU A 214 8.03 7.90 -4.08
N ASP A 215 8.97 8.80 -4.40
CA ASP A 215 10.41 8.53 -4.33
C ASP A 215 11.13 9.40 -3.29
N GLY A 216 10.46 10.41 -2.76
CA GLY A 216 11.08 11.40 -1.92
C GLY A 216 10.83 11.24 -0.43
N GLU A 217 9.77 10.51 -0.05
CA GLU A 217 9.36 10.37 1.34
C GLU A 217 10.46 9.70 2.19
N PHE A 218 11.15 8.71 1.66
CA PHE A 218 12.27 8.10 2.36
C PHE A 218 13.49 9.02 2.48
N LYS A 219 13.66 9.98 1.55
CA LYS A 219 14.72 11.02 1.65
C LYS A 219 14.40 12.00 2.76
N VAL A 220 13.14 12.42 2.89
CA VAL A 220 12.68 13.27 4.01
C VAL A 220 12.87 12.54 5.35
N MET A 221 12.50 11.24 5.40
CA MET A 221 12.72 10.40 6.58
C MET A 221 14.23 10.31 6.93
N GLY A 222 15.11 10.15 5.92
CA GLY A 222 16.57 10.11 6.10
C GLY A 222 17.17 11.47 6.46
N MET A 223 16.53 12.58 6.07
CA MET A 223 16.93 13.95 6.38
C MET A 223 16.55 14.37 7.81
N ALA A 224 15.44 13.84 8.33
CA ALA A 224 14.89 14.22 9.64
C ALA A 224 15.86 14.09 10.83
N PRO A 225 16.77 13.10 10.94
CA PRO A 225 17.73 13.00 12.05
C PRO A 225 18.72 14.15 12.15
N TYR A 226 18.94 14.90 11.08
CA TYR A 226 19.89 16.02 11.04
C TYR A 226 19.26 17.35 11.46
N GLY A 227 17.94 17.39 11.69
CA GLY A 227 17.19 18.57 12.11
C GLY A 227 16.72 18.52 13.57
N ASP A 228 16.32 19.68 14.09
CA ASP A 228 15.62 19.78 15.37
C ASP A 228 14.11 19.89 15.09
N PRO A 229 13.30 18.91 15.52
CA PRO A 229 11.86 18.90 15.27
C PRO A 229 11.10 19.99 16.04
N ASN A 230 11.69 20.57 17.08
CA ASN A 230 11.06 21.61 17.91
C ASN A 230 11.34 23.03 17.42
N LYS A 231 12.24 23.19 16.44
CA LYS A 231 12.63 24.53 15.95
C LYS A 231 11.50 25.22 15.19
N TYR A 232 10.62 24.45 14.52
CA TYR A 232 9.48 24.99 13.76
C TYR A 232 8.22 24.17 14.03
N ASP A 233 7.14 24.86 14.38
CA ASP A 233 5.83 24.23 14.62
C ASP A 233 5.08 23.98 13.31
N LEU A 234 4.85 22.70 12.99
CA LEU A 234 4.02 22.25 11.86
C LEU A 234 2.65 21.73 12.30
N SER A 235 2.24 21.90 13.56
CA SER A 235 0.95 21.42 14.09
C SER A 235 -0.26 21.96 13.34
N SER A 236 -0.13 23.12 12.71
CA SER A 236 -1.19 23.71 11.88
C SER A 236 -1.53 22.95 10.60
N LEU A 237 -0.70 21.97 10.19
CA LEU A 237 -0.92 21.15 8.99
C LEU A 237 -2.04 20.13 9.16
N ALA A 238 -2.23 19.61 10.37
CA ALA A 238 -3.26 18.64 10.67
C ALA A 238 -3.65 18.67 12.15
N SER A 239 -4.78 18.08 12.48
CA SER A 239 -5.27 17.92 13.85
C SER A 239 -5.92 16.56 14.05
N PHE A 240 -5.82 16.03 15.27
CA PHE A 240 -6.55 14.86 15.71
C PHE A 240 -7.20 15.14 17.08
N ASP A 241 -8.51 14.95 17.18
CA ASP A 241 -9.32 15.25 18.37
C ASP A 241 -9.65 13.98 19.21
N GLY A 242 -8.89 12.90 19.01
CA GLY A 242 -9.17 11.60 19.61
C GLY A 242 -10.18 10.73 18.82
N LYS A 243 -10.89 11.33 17.86
CA LYS A 243 -11.91 10.64 17.03
C LYS A 243 -11.80 10.94 15.54
N LYS A 244 -11.32 12.10 15.16
CA LYS A 244 -11.28 12.56 13.77
C LYS A 244 -9.92 13.15 13.46
N PHE A 245 -9.30 12.63 12.43
CA PHE A 245 -8.11 13.22 11.83
C PHE A 245 -8.53 14.18 10.71
N LYS A 246 -7.96 15.37 10.68
CA LYS A 246 -8.22 16.39 9.66
C LYS A 246 -6.94 17.04 9.20
N VAL A 247 -6.80 17.16 7.89
CA VAL A 247 -5.72 17.92 7.25
C VAL A 247 -6.19 19.34 6.94
N ASN A 248 -5.30 20.30 7.10
CA ASN A 248 -5.56 21.70 6.74
C ASN A 248 -5.44 21.90 5.22
N ASN A 249 -6.57 21.73 4.52
CA ASN A 249 -6.63 21.87 3.07
C ASN A 249 -6.34 23.28 2.54
N THR A 250 -6.21 24.28 3.40
CA THR A 250 -5.76 25.62 3.00
C THR A 250 -4.26 25.70 2.82
N LEU A 251 -3.50 24.84 3.50
CA LEU A 251 -2.04 24.79 3.48
C LEU A 251 -1.53 23.74 2.48
N ILE A 252 -2.11 22.52 2.52
CA ILE A 252 -1.65 21.38 1.73
C ILE A 252 -2.81 20.68 1.00
N SER A 253 -2.48 19.88 -0.01
CA SER A 253 -3.43 19.01 -0.73
C SER A 253 -2.94 17.58 -0.74
N THR A 254 -3.74 16.67 -0.26
CA THR A 254 -3.39 15.25 -0.15
C THR A 254 -3.94 14.39 -1.30
N VAL A 255 -4.70 14.98 -2.23
CA VAL A 255 -5.37 14.26 -3.34
C VAL A 255 -5.05 14.84 -4.72
N GLY A 256 -3.94 15.53 -4.85
CA GLY A 256 -3.52 16.17 -6.10
C GLY A 256 -4.32 17.42 -6.47
N LEU A 257 -3.75 18.22 -7.34
CA LEU A 257 -4.32 19.50 -7.73
C LEU A 257 -5.12 19.39 -9.01
N ARG A 258 -6.38 19.74 -8.96
CA ARG A 258 -7.15 20.18 -10.13
C ARG A 258 -7.58 21.63 -9.91
N ARG A 259 -7.69 22.37 -11.00
CA ARG A 259 -8.17 23.75 -11.30
C ARG A 259 -8.50 24.75 -10.17
N TYR A 260 -8.72 24.38 -8.91
CA TYR A 260 -9.25 25.28 -7.89
C TYR A 260 -8.22 25.82 -6.91
N LYS A 261 -8.09 27.11 -6.99
CA LYS A 261 -7.62 28.13 -6.02
C LYS A 261 -6.28 27.93 -5.32
N ALA A 262 -5.46 28.94 -5.49
CA ALA A 262 -4.34 29.34 -4.61
C ALA A 262 -3.20 28.36 -4.40
N LYS A 263 -3.22 27.21 -5.03
CA LYS A 263 -2.13 26.24 -4.99
C LYS A 263 -1.20 26.47 -6.18
N LEU A 264 0.08 26.33 -5.97
CA LEU A 264 1.06 26.41 -7.05
C LEU A 264 0.79 25.26 -8.02
N LYS A 265 0.68 25.56 -9.31
CA LYS A 265 0.34 24.56 -10.34
C LYS A 265 1.34 23.40 -10.30
N GLY A 266 0.83 22.18 -10.14
CA GLY A 266 1.65 20.96 -10.08
C GLY A 266 2.16 20.58 -8.69
N HIS A 267 1.99 21.41 -7.65
CA HIS A 267 2.46 21.12 -6.29
C HIS A 267 1.34 20.74 -5.33
N TYR A 268 1.68 20.03 -4.26
CA TYR A 268 0.77 19.57 -3.22
C TYR A 268 0.66 20.55 -2.03
N PHE A 269 1.27 21.70 -2.13
CA PHE A 269 1.22 22.77 -1.13
C PHE A 269 0.68 24.08 -1.75
N SER A 270 0.25 25.02 -0.88
CA SER A 270 -0.35 26.28 -1.29
C SER A 270 0.61 27.45 -1.14
N LYS A 271 0.29 28.59 -1.78
CA LYS A 271 0.96 29.87 -1.52
C LYS A 271 0.91 30.26 -0.02
N LYS A 272 -0.17 29.86 0.69
CA LYS A 272 -0.28 30.14 2.12
C LYS A 272 0.78 29.40 2.93
N LEU A 273 1.11 28.15 2.55
CA LEU A 273 2.21 27.41 3.16
C LEU A 273 3.56 28.10 2.87
N VAL A 274 3.78 28.52 1.63
CA VAL A 274 5.01 29.26 1.25
C VAL A 274 5.14 30.57 2.02
N ASN A 275 4.04 31.31 2.22
CA ASN A 275 4.06 32.54 3.03
C ASN A 275 4.37 32.26 4.51
N MET A 276 4.03 31.08 5.02
CA MET A 276 4.25 30.68 6.41
C MET A 276 5.67 30.15 6.63
N LEU A 277 6.20 29.32 5.71
CA LEU A 277 7.45 28.60 5.89
C LEU A 277 8.61 29.13 5.04
N GLY A 278 8.34 30.07 4.12
CA GLY A 278 9.32 30.51 3.13
C GLY A 278 9.23 29.74 1.79
N PRO A 279 10.20 29.94 0.89
CA PRO A 279 10.21 29.31 -0.43
C PRO A 279 10.39 27.78 -0.35
N ARG A 280 10.02 27.10 -1.43
CA ARG A 280 10.34 25.68 -1.63
C ARG A 280 11.85 25.48 -1.63
N ARG A 281 12.32 24.36 -1.06
CA ARG A 281 13.77 24.07 -1.03
C ARG A 281 14.34 23.86 -2.45
N GLU A 282 15.45 24.51 -2.70
CA GLU A 282 16.26 24.37 -3.93
C GLU A 282 17.74 24.05 -3.62
N GLY A 283 18.19 24.24 -2.39
CA GLY A 283 19.57 24.07 -1.93
C GLY A 283 19.90 22.65 -1.41
N ASN A 284 20.92 22.58 -0.54
CA ASN A 284 21.41 21.34 0.04
C ASN A 284 20.39 20.71 0.99
N LEU A 285 20.57 19.40 1.27
CA LEU A 285 19.64 18.62 2.11
C LEU A 285 19.62 19.10 3.57
N THR A 286 20.74 19.58 4.05
CA THR A 286 20.93 19.98 5.46
C THR A 286 20.80 21.48 5.69
N ASP A 287 20.41 22.26 4.67
CA ASP A 287 20.25 23.68 4.80
C ASP A 287 19.10 24.05 5.77
N ASP A 288 19.33 25.04 6.61
CA ASP A 288 18.31 25.69 7.42
C ASP A 288 17.38 26.52 6.50
N PRO A 289 16.03 26.48 6.66
CA PRO A 289 15.26 25.79 7.71
C PRO A 289 14.80 24.36 7.32
N TYR A 290 15.13 23.87 6.14
CA TYR A 290 14.51 22.70 5.52
C TYR A 290 14.79 21.38 6.23
N VAL A 291 15.99 21.22 6.79
CA VAL A 291 16.33 20.06 7.61
C VAL A 291 15.45 19.97 8.86
N HIS A 292 15.12 21.12 9.45
CA HIS A 292 14.23 21.19 10.61
C HIS A 292 12.77 20.92 10.24
N TYR A 293 12.32 21.36 9.06
CA TYR A 293 10.99 20.99 8.55
C TYR A 293 10.87 19.48 8.30
N ALA A 294 11.93 18.83 7.81
CA ALA A 294 11.95 17.37 7.68
C ALA A 294 11.85 16.67 9.03
N ALA A 295 12.55 17.17 10.06
CA ALA A 295 12.45 16.65 11.42
C ALA A 295 11.05 16.88 12.01
N ALA A 296 10.49 18.08 11.86
CA ALA A 296 9.18 18.44 12.40
C ALA A 296 8.03 17.64 11.75
N ILE A 297 8.04 17.44 10.41
CA ILE A 297 7.00 16.64 9.75
C ILE A 297 7.11 15.17 10.11
N GLN A 298 8.33 14.63 10.28
CA GLN A 298 8.54 13.27 10.73
C GLN A 298 7.96 13.07 12.14
N GLN A 299 8.27 13.95 13.06
CA GLN A 299 7.72 13.90 14.42
C GLN A 299 6.19 14.02 14.42
N LEU A 300 5.64 14.99 13.70
CA LEU A 300 4.18 15.17 13.59
C LEU A 300 3.48 13.91 13.06
N TYR A 301 4.05 13.27 12.04
CA TYR A 301 3.54 12.02 11.47
C TYR A 301 3.56 10.88 12.50
N GLU A 302 4.68 10.72 13.20
CA GLU A 302 4.85 9.72 14.25
C GLU A 302 3.88 9.93 15.41
N ASP A 303 3.80 11.14 15.95
CA ASP A 303 2.97 11.49 17.11
C ASP A 303 1.48 11.29 16.81
N MET A 304 1.01 11.75 15.65
CA MET A 304 -0.39 11.55 15.25
C MET A 304 -0.72 10.08 15.01
N THR A 305 0.21 9.31 14.46
CA THR A 305 0.01 7.86 14.28
C THR A 305 -0.12 7.13 15.62
N ILE A 306 0.74 7.47 16.58
CA ILE A 306 0.69 6.90 17.93
C ILE A 306 -0.62 7.28 18.63
N GLN A 307 -1.03 8.55 18.58
CA GLN A 307 -2.30 8.99 19.15
C GLN A 307 -3.51 8.25 18.54
N ILE A 308 -3.50 8.03 17.24
CA ILE A 308 -4.54 7.26 16.55
C ILE A 308 -4.52 5.80 17.03
N MET A 309 -3.36 5.17 17.09
CA MET A 309 -3.19 3.81 17.60
C MET A 309 -3.74 3.68 19.03
N GLU A 310 -3.32 4.58 19.92
CA GLU A 310 -3.78 4.59 21.30
C GLU A 310 -5.29 4.78 21.41
N SER A 311 -5.87 5.70 20.66
CA SER A 311 -7.30 6.03 20.72
C SER A 311 -8.21 4.87 20.30
N TYR A 312 -7.76 3.99 19.43
CA TYR A 312 -8.61 2.95 18.85
C TYR A 312 -8.17 1.52 19.16
N LEU A 313 -6.88 1.29 19.43
CA LEU A 313 -6.31 -0.06 19.54
C LEU A 313 -5.78 -0.40 20.93
N SER A 314 -5.79 0.55 21.89
CA SER A 314 -5.25 0.33 23.25
C SER A 314 -5.83 -0.89 23.92
N ASP A 315 -7.15 -1.12 23.86
CA ASP A 315 -7.78 -2.25 24.55
C ASP A 315 -7.37 -3.60 23.95
N ILE A 316 -7.17 -3.66 22.62
CA ILE A 316 -6.70 -4.86 21.94
C ILE A 316 -5.23 -5.08 22.26
N LEU A 317 -4.41 -4.03 22.22
CA LEU A 317 -2.99 -4.10 22.53
C LEU A 317 -2.72 -4.48 23.99
N LYS A 318 -3.51 -3.99 24.95
CA LYS A 318 -3.44 -4.44 26.35
C LYS A 318 -3.69 -5.95 26.50
N GLN A 319 -4.55 -6.53 25.66
CA GLN A 319 -4.86 -7.95 25.69
C GLN A 319 -3.77 -8.82 25.06
N SER A 320 -3.27 -8.44 23.88
CA SER A 320 -2.38 -9.28 23.09
C SER A 320 -0.96 -8.73 22.93
N GLY A 321 -0.79 -7.42 22.95
CA GLY A 321 0.49 -6.77 22.63
C GLY A 321 0.90 -6.88 21.15
N ARG A 322 0.03 -7.41 20.29
CA ARG A 322 0.35 -7.67 18.88
C ARG A 322 -0.18 -6.55 17.98
N LEU A 323 0.70 -5.87 17.25
CA LEU A 323 0.36 -4.83 16.28
C LEU A 323 0.86 -5.23 14.89
N ALA A 324 -0.05 -5.35 13.95
CA ALA A 324 0.24 -5.56 12.53
C ALA A 324 0.04 -4.26 11.76
N ILE A 325 1.03 -3.87 10.95
CA ILE A 325 0.96 -2.64 10.15
C ILE A 325 1.21 -2.91 8.67
N ALA A 326 0.49 -2.21 7.82
CA ALA A 326 0.61 -2.27 6.36
C ALA A 326 0.23 -0.92 5.73
N GLY A 327 0.29 -0.83 4.40
CA GLY A 327 0.14 0.41 3.64
C GLY A 327 1.46 1.15 3.47
N THR A 328 1.52 2.06 2.52
CA THR A 328 2.75 2.78 2.12
C THR A 328 3.40 3.52 3.30
N GLY A 329 2.60 4.03 4.26
CA GLY A 329 3.09 4.68 5.46
C GLY A 329 3.89 3.78 6.40
N SER A 330 3.69 2.46 6.33
CA SER A 330 4.44 1.47 7.12
C SER A 330 5.87 1.23 6.60
N MET A 331 6.24 1.82 5.46
CA MET A 331 7.63 1.87 5.00
C MET A 331 8.50 2.83 5.83
N ASN A 332 7.88 3.67 6.67
CA ASN A 332 8.60 4.60 7.53
C ASN A 332 9.22 3.87 8.73
N ILE A 333 10.51 3.53 8.62
CA ILE A 333 11.22 2.75 9.65
C ILE A 333 11.37 3.51 10.98
N ARG A 334 11.34 4.85 10.98
CA ARG A 334 11.38 5.66 12.19
C ARG A 334 10.07 5.53 12.97
N LEU A 335 8.94 5.60 12.28
CA LEU A 335 7.63 5.29 12.87
C LEU A 335 7.61 3.86 13.40
N ASN A 336 8.08 2.89 12.61
CA ASN A 336 8.09 1.48 13.02
C ASN A 336 8.90 1.27 14.31
N LYS A 337 10.05 1.93 14.44
CA LYS A 337 10.84 1.92 15.68
C LYS A 337 10.03 2.43 16.86
N ARG A 338 9.39 3.62 16.74
CA ARG A 338 8.57 4.19 17.83
C ARG A 338 7.38 3.32 18.20
N LEU A 339 6.73 2.67 17.20
CA LEU A 339 5.65 1.72 17.46
C LEU A 339 6.16 0.47 18.17
N ALA A 340 7.32 -0.07 17.79
CA ALA A 340 7.93 -1.23 18.43
C ALA A 340 8.38 -0.95 19.87
N GLU A 341 8.81 0.28 20.15
CA GLU A 341 9.22 0.74 21.50
C GLU A 341 8.04 1.17 22.38
N HIS A 342 6.81 1.20 21.83
CA HIS A 342 5.63 1.64 22.57
C HIS A 342 5.23 0.62 23.65
N PRO A 343 4.92 1.03 24.91
CA PRO A 343 4.67 0.13 26.02
C PRO A 343 3.55 -0.90 25.80
N LEU A 344 2.57 -0.60 24.97
CA LEU A 344 1.48 -1.51 24.63
C LEU A 344 1.83 -2.51 23.53
N VAL A 345 2.95 -2.34 22.82
CA VAL A 345 3.36 -3.20 21.69
C VAL A 345 4.46 -4.15 22.14
N LYS A 346 4.17 -5.43 22.17
CA LYS A 346 5.14 -6.50 22.48
C LYS A 346 5.71 -7.13 21.21
N GLU A 347 4.92 -7.13 20.15
CA GLU A 347 5.27 -7.65 18.85
C GLU A 347 4.73 -6.72 17.76
N LEU A 348 5.64 -6.16 16.96
CA LEU A 348 5.31 -5.39 15.77
C LEU A 348 5.50 -6.28 14.55
N ILE A 349 4.45 -6.42 13.74
CA ILE A 349 4.44 -7.21 12.51
C ILE A 349 4.32 -6.26 11.33
N VAL A 350 5.34 -6.25 10.47
CA VAL A 350 5.37 -5.45 9.23
C VAL A 350 5.51 -6.39 8.05
N HIS A 351 4.59 -6.32 7.08
CA HIS A 351 4.74 -7.12 5.86
C HIS A 351 5.92 -6.60 5.03
N PRO A 352 6.82 -7.47 4.52
CA PRO A 352 7.97 -7.01 3.71
C PRO A 352 7.58 -6.17 2.50
N ALA A 353 6.48 -6.50 1.84
CA ALA A 353 5.86 -5.69 0.78
C ALA A 353 4.66 -4.91 1.34
N CYS A 354 4.89 -4.00 2.29
CA CYS A 354 3.79 -3.27 2.96
C CYS A 354 3.09 -2.22 2.09
N GLY A 355 3.70 -1.78 0.98
CA GLY A 355 3.10 -0.84 0.02
C GLY A 355 2.10 -1.47 -0.95
N ASP A 356 1.76 -0.74 -2.03
CA ASP A 356 0.71 -1.11 -2.99
C ASP A 356 0.98 -2.42 -3.72
N ALA A 357 2.25 -2.78 -3.98
CA ALA A 357 2.61 -4.09 -4.54
C ALA A 357 2.11 -5.25 -3.68
N GLY A 358 2.19 -5.12 -2.36
CA GLY A 358 1.71 -6.14 -1.41
C GLY A 358 0.19 -6.31 -1.38
N THR A 359 -0.56 -5.39 -1.98
CA THR A 359 -2.02 -5.55 -2.11
C THR A 359 -2.41 -6.70 -3.02
N ALA A 360 -1.55 -7.11 -3.97
CA ALA A 360 -1.73 -8.32 -4.75
C ALA A 360 -1.72 -9.57 -3.84
N ILE A 361 -0.73 -9.63 -2.92
CA ILE A 361 -0.66 -10.69 -1.91
C ILE A 361 -1.91 -10.64 -1.01
N GLY A 362 -2.24 -9.45 -0.51
CA GLY A 362 -3.34 -9.29 0.43
C GLY A 362 -4.71 -9.59 -0.15
N ALA A 363 -4.99 -9.18 -1.39
CA ALA A 363 -6.24 -9.54 -2.07
C ALA A 363 -6.35 -11.04 -2.28
N ALA A 364 -5.26 -11.69 -2.74
CA ALA A 364 -5.21 -13.15 -2.90
C ALA A 364 -5.33 -13.88 -1.56
N ALA A 365 -4.64 -13.42 -0.51
CA ALA A 365 -4.72 -13.99 0.82
C ALA A 365 -6.14 -13.95 1.40
N TYR A 366 -6.85 -12.83 1.22
CA TYR A 366 -8.25 -12.70 1.65
C TYR A 366 -9.16 -13.73 0.98
N VAL A 367 -8.98 -13.96 -0.31
CA VAL A 367 -9.77 -14.93 -1.08
C VAL A 367 -9.34 -16.36 -0.74
N ALA A 368 -8.05 -16.65 -0.68
CA ALA A 368 -7.51 -17.96 -0.32
C ALA A 368 -7.92 -18.37 1.10
N ARG A 369 -7.87 -17.44 2.07
CA ARG A 369 -8.32 -17.69 3.46
C ARG A 369 -9.77 -18.15 3.52
N LYS A 370 -10.66 -17.54 2.73
CA LYS A 370 -12.07 -17.89 2.67
C LYS A 370 -12.34 -19.25 2.02
N ASN A 371 -11.51 -19.63 1.06
CA ASN A 371 -11.72 -20.85 0.27
C ASN A 371 -10.94 -22.07 0.80
N SER A 372 -9.82 -21.85 1.47
CA SER A 372 -8.88 -22.91 1.86
C SER A 372 -8.58 -22.97 3.37
N GLY A 373 -9.28 -22.14 4.17
CA GLY A 373 -9.04 -22.11 5.62
C GLY A 373 -7.79 -21.31 6.02
N LYS A 374 -7.23 -21.59 7.20
CA LYS A 374 -6.06 -20.88 7.73
C LYS A 374 -4.87 -21.00 6.76
N LEU A 375 -4.27 -19.85 6.45
CA LEU A 375 -3.12 -19.80 5.54
C LEU A 375 -1.84 -20.24 6.24
N GLY A 376 -0.91 -20.78 5.46
CA GLY A 376 0.46 -21.00 5.89
C GLY A 376 1.16 -19.66 6.18
N PRO A 377 2.06 -19.62 7.17
CA PRO A 377 2.82 -18.40 7.47
C PRO A 377 3.79 -18.06 6.33
N LEU A 378 4.14 -16.78 6.22
CA LEU A 378 5.19 -16.35 5.30
C LEU A 378 6.54 -16.94 5.72
N LYS A 379 7.02 -17.96 5.00
CA LYS A 379 8.24 -18.70 5.33
C LYS A 379 9.52 -17.95 4.99
N ASN A 380 9.47 -17.15 3.91
CA ASN A 380 10.59 -16.32 3.44
C ASN A 380 10.07 -15.20 2.55
N VAL A 381 10.93 -14.24 2.24
CA VAL A 381 10.60 -13.08 1.40
C VAL A 381 11.08 -13.23 -0.05
N SER A 382 11.85 -14.27 -0.37
CA SER A 382 12.35 -14.56 -1.72
C SER A 382 11.29 -15.33 -2.49
N LEU A 383 10.25 -14.63 -2.94
CA LEU A 383 9.05 -15.19 -3.59
C LEU A 383 9.12 -15.11 -5.12
N GLY A 384 10.19 -14.52 -5.66
CA GLY A 384 10.40 -14.36 -7.09
C GLY A 384 11.16 -15.54 -7.73
N PRO A 385 11.57 -15.39 -9.01
CA PRO A 385 12.33 -16.42 -9.74
C PRO A 385 13.70 -16.66 -9.11
N THR A 386 14.12 -17.93 -9.13
CA THR A 386 15.43 -18.35 -8.67
C THR A 386 16.34 -18.61 -9.87
N PHE A 387 17.57 -18.08 -9.84
CA PHE A 387 18.55 -18.26 -10.88
C PHE A 387 19.76 -19.02 -10.31
N ASN A 388 20.12 -20.13 -10.93
CA ASN A 388 21.32 -20.86 -10.58
C ASN A 388 22.54 -20.29 -11.34
N ASN A 389 23.75 -20.64 -10.88
CA ASN A 389 25.00 -20.16 -11.49
C ASN A 389 25.10 -20.47 -12.99
N LYS A 390 24.57 -21.60 -13.45
CA LYS A 390 24.58 -21.98 -14.86
C LYS A 390 23.78 -20.97 -15.71
N LEU A 391 22.55 -20.65 -15.27
CA LEU A 391 21.71 -19.65 -15.95
C LEU A 391 22.34 -18.26 -15.95
N CYS A 392 22.97 -17.86 -14.84
CA CYS A 392 23.70 -16.59 -14.77
C CYS A 392 24.87 -16.55 -15.75
N ILE A 393 25.69 -17.62 -15.83
CA ILE A 393 26.81 -17.72 -16.77
C ILE A 393 26.31 -17.69 -18.21
N GLU A 394 25.28 -18.46 -18.55
CA GLU A 394 24.68 -18.44 -19.88
C GLU A 394 24.14 -17.04 -20.27
N ALA A 395 23.51 -16.33 -19.33
CA ALA A 395 23.05 -14.97 -19.56
C ALA A 395 24.22 -13.99 -19.82
N CYS A 396 25.32 -14.11 -19.08
CA CYS A 396 26.54 -13.33 -19.29
C CYS A 396 27.17 -13.66 -20.65
N GLN A 397 27.19 -14.94 -21.05
CA GLN A 397 27.77 -15.36 -22.35
C GLN A 397 26.95 -14.88 -23.55
N ARG A 398 25.62 -14.81 -23.42
CA ARG A 398 24.72 -14.27 -24.48
C ARG A 398 24.90 -12.76 -24.68
N ASN A 399 25.22 -12.02 -23.61
CA ASN A 399 25.46 -10.58 -23.65
C ASN A 399 26.92 -10.22 -23.96
N ARG A 400 27.47 -10.79 -25.03
CA ARG A 400 28.89 -10.60 -25.47
C ARG A 400 29.29 -9.14 -25.74
N GLU A 401 28.37 -8.22 -25.80
CA GLU A 401 28.63 -6.79 -26.08
C GLU A 401 29.22 -6.01 -24.89
N LYS A 402 29.37 -6.63 -23.69
CA LYS A 402 30.02 -6.02 -22.51
C LYS A 402 31.30 -6.77 -22.16
N PRO A 403 32.47 -6.32 -22.62
CA PRO A 403 33.75 -7.07 -22.52
C PRO A 403 34.35 -7.21 -21.12
N ASN A 404 33.69 -6.73 -20.06
CA ASN A 404 34.28 -6.62 -18.71
C ASN A 404 33.66 -7.54 -17.63
N TRP A 405 32.94 -8.58 -18.04
CA TRP A 405 32.44 -9.57 -17.06
C TRP A 405 33.59 -10.48 -16.63
N LYS A 406 33.98 -10.41 -15.34
CA LYS A 406 34.90 -11.38 -14.73
C LYS A 406 34.12 -12.25 -13.76
N LYS A 407 34.39 -13.55 -13.78
CA LYS A 407 33.93 -14.47 -12.72
C LYS A 407 34.66 -14.07 -11.45
N LEU A 408 33.93 -13.75 -10.37
CA LEU A 408 34.49 -13.65 -9.03
C LEU A 408 34.61 -15.07 -8.48
N GLU A 409 35.80 -15.44 -8.06
CA GLU A 409 36.06 -16.70 -7.39
C GLU A 409 35.51 -16.75 -5.97
#